data_707891097730ee9550b1879b3d5a0d76
#
_entry.id   707891097730ee9550b1879b3d5a0d76
#
_cell.length_a   1.000
_cell.length_b   1.000
_cell.length_c   1.000
_cell.angle_alpha   90.00
_cell.angle_beta   90.00
_cell.angle_gamma   90.00
#
_symmetry.space_group_name_H-M   'P 1'
#
loop_
_entity.id
_entity.type
_entity.pdbx_description
1 polymer ?
#
loop_
_entity_poly.entity_id
_entity_poly.type
_entity_poly.pdbx_seq_one_letter_code
_entity_poly.pdbx_strand_id
1 'polypeptide(L)'
;MCMRNHFSRNGRNATLVVCLLAMCGLNWSCKDDYVLDDEKPTWLNSSVYQSLQERGNFNTYLELLSDSDVNSTLSRKLQEVLSRTGSKTVFAANDSAWEAFFRHNATLPASDPWHNATSLRNLSLAQKKLL
;
A
#
# COMPACT_ATOMS: atom_id res chain seq x y z
N MET A 1 13.08 -2.91 83.96
CA MET A 1 12.63 -1.64 83.28
C MET A 1 12.64 -1.91 81.79
N CYS A 2 11.46 -2.22 81.23
CA CYS A 2 11.34 -2.78 79.90
C CYS A 2 10.80 -1.63 78.94
N MET A 3 11.66 -1.15 78.05
CA MET A 3 11.25 -0.18 77.05
C MET A 3 10.62 -0.91 75.86
N ARG A 4 9.32 -0.80 75.74
CA ARG A 4 8.55 -1.23 74.56
C ARG A 4 8.75 -0.27 73.45
N ASN A 5 9.45 -0.67 72.38
CA ASN A 5 9.49 0.07 71.14
C ASN A 5 8.14 -0.07 70.42
N HIS A 6 7.35 0.97 70.47
CA HIS A 6 6.19 1.15 69.60
C HIS A 6 6.66 1.54 68.22
N PHE A 7 6.98 0.55 67.39
CA PHE A 7 7.27 0.79 65.99
C PHE A 7 5.93 1.01 65.27
N SER A 8 5.70 2.25 64.89
CA SER A 8 4.45 2.73 64.31
C SER A 8 4.09 2.01 63.02
N ARG A 9 2.98 1.27 63.03
CA ARG A 9 2.38 0.63 61.84
C ARG A 9 2.03 1.64 60.74
N ASN A 10 1.96 2.95 61.02
CA ASN A 10 1.64 3.98 60.06
C ASN A 10 2.74 4.30 59.05
N GLY A 11 4.02 4.10 59.39
CA GLY A 11 5.12 4.35 58.47
C GLY A 11 5.19 3.39 57.28
N ARG A 12 4.79 2.14 57.48
CA ARG A 12 4.80 1.10 56.42
C ARG A 12 3.73 1.34 55.38
N ASN A 13 2.56 1.85 55.81
CA ASN A 13 1.47 2.15 54.88
C ASN A 13 1.77 3.42 54.10
N ALA A 14 2.39 4.43 54.70
CA ALA A 14 2.85 5.62 54.01
C ALA A 14 3.87 5.34 52.93
N THR A 15 4.84 4.47 53.20
CA THR A 15 5.86 4.07 52.22
C THR A 15 5.27 3.29 51.05
N LEU A 16 4.29 2.39 51.29
CA LEU A 16 3.57 1.67 50.26
C LEU A 16 2.75 2.57 49.35
N VAL A 17 2.06 3.58 49.96
CA VAL A 17 1.26 4.55 49.17
C VAL A 17 2.15 5.43 48.32
N VAL A 18 3.32 5.85 48.79
CA VAL A 18 4.27 6.65 48.03
C VAL A 18 4.88 5.82 46.85
N CYS A 19 5.19 4.54 47.07
CA CYS A 19 5.65 3.67 45.99
C CYS A 19 4.56 3.43 44.92
N LEU A 20 3.30 3.25 45.31
CA LEU A 20 2.17 3.10 44.41
C LEU A 20 1.93 4.36 43.58
N LEU A 21 2.03 5.53 44.18
CA LEU A 21 1.89 6.83 43.47
C LEU A 21 3.06 7.08 42.53
N ALA A 22 4.29 6.67 42.88
CA ALA A 22 5.45 6.77 42.02
C ALA A 22 5.35 5.82 40.78
N MET A 23 4.78 4.62 40.94
CA MET A 23 4.52 3.71 39.84
C MET A 23 3.42 4.21 38.89
N CYS A 24 2.40 4.90 39.39
CA CYS A 24 1.38 5.51 38.54
C CYS A 24 1.88 6.73 37.75
N GLY A 25 2.90 7.43 38.24
CA GLY A 25 3.49 8.59 37.56
C GLY A 25 4.41 8.24 36.37
N LEU A 26 4.84 6.96 36.25
CA LEU A 26 5.74 6.53 35.18
C LEU A 26 4.99 6.08 33.91
N ASN A 27 3.67 6.07 33.92
CA ASN A 27 2.85 5.79 32.74
C ASN A 27 2.53 7.04 31.89
N TRP A 28 3.32 8.10 31.97
CA TRP A 28 3.41 9.06 30.87
C TRP A 28 4.24 8.43 29.77
N SER A 29 3.69 7.33 29.21
CA SER A 29 4.04 6.89 27.88
C SER A 29 3.87 8.10 26.97
N CYS A 30 4.92 8.48 26.31
CA CYS A 30 4.88 9.43 25.21
C CYS A 30 3.69 9.07 24.33
N LYS A 31 2.59 9.82 24.47
CA LYS A 31 1.73 10.08 23.34
C LYS A 31 2.59 10.96 22.44
N ASP A 32 3.40 10.32 21.61
CA ASP A 32 3.71 10.92 20.35
C ASP A 32 2.34 11.12 19.71
N ASP A 33 1.79 12.32 19.80
CA ASP A 33 0.82 12.81 18.85
C ASP A 33 1.57 12.73 17.52
N TYR A 34 1.54 11.54 16.92
CA TYR A 34 1.73 11.42 15.49
C TYR A 34 0.61 12.27 14.92
N VAL A 35 0.87 13.55 14.76
CA VAL A 35 0.18 14.36 13.79
C VAL A 35 0.48 13.63 12.50
N LEU A 36 -0.43 12.73 12.11
CA LEU A 36 -0.54 12.28 10.73
C LEU A 36 -0.70 13.58 9.98
N ASP A 37 0.42 14.07 9.48
CA ASP A 37 0.46 15.17 8.55
C ASP A 37 -0.25 14.63 7.32
N ASP A 38 -1.59 14.75 7.32
CA ASP A 38 -2.45 14.37 6.19
C ASP A 38 -2.15 15.26 4.98
N GLU A 39 -1.31 16.28 5.17
CA GLU A 39 -0.72 17.05 4.10
C GLU A 39 0.33 16.18 3.41
N LYS A 40 -0.08 15.65 2.25
CA LYS A 40 0.80 14.95 1.31
C LYS A 40 2.08 15.78 1.16
N PRO A 41 3.26 15.28 1.57
CA PRO A 41 4.50 16.02 1.44
C PRO A 41 4.61 16.55 0.01
N THR A 42 5.00 17.81 -0.14
CA THR A 42 5.09 18.48 -1.45
C THR A 42 6.05 17.78 -2.43
N TRP A 43 6.96 16.95 -1.91
CA TRP A 43 7.86 16.11 -2.72
C TRP A 43 7.24 14.77 -3.11
N LEU A 44 6.13 14.36 -2.48
CA LEU A 44 5.38 13.17 -2.84
C LEU A 44 4.41 13.54 -3.96
N ASN A 45 4.91 13.60 -5.16
CA ASN A 45 4.16 13.90 -6.38
C ASN A 45 2.97 12.94 -6.59
N SER A 46 2.28 13.12 -7.70
CA SER A 46 1.13 12.35 -8.13
C SER A 46 1.29 10.84 -7.87
N SER A 47 0.18 10.15 -7.64
CA SER A 47 0.16 8.69 -7.56
C SER A 47 0.73 8.08 -8.84
N VAL A 48 1.15 6.81 -8.79
CA VAL A 48 1.65 6.11 -9.98
C VAL A 48 0.63 6.20 -11.12
N TYR A 49 -0.65 6.01 -10.81
CA TYR A 49 -1.73 6.10 -11.81
C TYR A 49 -1.79 7.49 -12.46
N GLN A 50 -1.77 8.55 -11.66
CA GLN A 50 -1.75 9.93 -12.17
C GLN A 50 -0.51 10.21 -13.01
N SER A 51 0.66 9.78 -12.56
CA SER A 51 1.92 9.96 -13.31
C SER A 51 1.89 9.27 -14.67
N LEU A 52 1.26 8.10 -14.79
CA LEU A 52 1.07 7.42 -16.06
C LEU A 52 0.10 8.17 -16.97
N GLN A 53 -0.99 8.71 -16.41
CA GLN A 53 -1.95 9.54 -17.16
C GLN A 53 -1.31 10.83 -17.69
N GLU A 54 -0.57 11.55 -16.85
CA GLU A 54 0.09 12.81 -17.20
C GLU A 54 1.12 12.64 -18.32
N ARG A 55 1.78 11.48 -18.40
CA ARG A 55 2.74 11.18 -19.47
C ARG A 55 2.08 10.96 -20.84
N GLY A 56 0.83 10.55 -20.88
CA GLY A 56 0.02 10.43 -22.09
C GLY A 56 0.40 9.33 -23.09
N ASN A 57 1.41 8.52 -22.78
CA ASN A 57 1.92 7.44 -23.64
C ASN A 57 1.80 6.04 -23.02
N PHE A 58 0.86 5.87 -22.06
CA PHE A 58 0.55 4.62 -21.37
C PHE A 58 -0.93 4.25 -21.46
N ASN A 59 -1.62 4.72 -22.51
CA ASN A 59 -3.06 4.55 -22.64
C ASN A 59 -3.48 3.08 -22.67
N THR A 60 -2.78 2.25 -23.41
CA THR A 60 -3.04 0.80 -23.48
C THR A 60 -2.87 0.12 -22.13
N TYR A 61 -1.85 0.50 -21.37
CA TYR A 61 -1.64 -0.02 -20.03
C TYR A 61 -2.74 0.43 -19.06
N LEU A 62 -3.15 1.70 -19.12
CA LEU A 62 -4.25 2.24 -18.31
C LEU A 62 -5.59 1.57 -18.65
N GLU A 63 -5.84 1.25 -19.93
CA GLU A 63 -7.01 0.49 -20.38
C GLU A 63 -7.00 -0.92 -19.76
N LEU A 64 -5.87 -1.62 -19.76
CA LEU A 64 -5.72 -2.93 -19.10
C LEU A 64 -6.00 -2.85 -17.60
N LEU A 65 -5.48 -1.84 -16.90
CA LEU A 65 -5.70 -1.64 -15.46
C LEU A 65 -7.18 -1.39 -15.11
N SER A 66 -7.94 -0.81 -16.03
CA SER A 66 -9.37 -0.52 -15.85
C SER A 66 -10.28 -1.63 -16.37
N ASP A 67 -9.73 -2.68 -17.00
CA ASP A 67 -10.49 -3.79 -17.56
C ASP A 67 -11.34 -4.48 -16.49
N SER A 68 -12.65 -4.61 -16.74
CA SER A 68 -13.61 -5.16 -15.79
C SER A 68 -13.38 -6.63 -15.51
N ASP A 69 -12.97 -7.39 -16.53
CA ASP A 69 -12.79 -8.84 -16.41
C ASP A 69 -11.53 -9.16 -15.58
N VAL A 70 -10.45 -8.40 -15.80
CA VAL A 70 -9.23 -8.50 -14.98
C VAL A 70 -9.53 -8.16 -13.53
N ASN A 71 -10.28 -7.09 -13.29
CA ASN A 71 -10.61 -6.61 -11.95
C ASN A 71 -11.70 -7.45 -11.24
N SER A 72 -12.48 -8.27 -11.96
CA SER A 72 -13.60 -9.05 -11.40
C SER A 72 -13.19 -10.04 -10.32
N THR A 73 -11.95 -10.53 -10.36
CA THR A 73 -11.42 -11.51 -9.40
C THR A 73 -10.57 -10.89 -8.30
N LEU A 74 -10.39 -9.56 -8.34
CA LEU A 74 -9.56 -8.84 -7.38
C LEU A 74 -10.41 -8.22 -6.27
N SER A 75 -9.92 -8.24 -5.05
CA SER A 75 -10.56 -7.57 -3.91
C SER A 75 -10.61 -6.05 -4.07
N ARG A 76 -9.71 -5.50 -4.88
CA ARG A 76 -9.61 -4.07 -5.19
C ARG A 76 -9.20 -3.90 -6.65
N LYS A 77 -9.74 -2.88 -7.30
CA LYS A 77 -9.38 -2.55 -8.67
C LYS A 77 -7.91 -2.13 -8.76
N LEU A 78 -7.19 -2.58 -9.77
CA LEU A 78 -5.78 -2.24 -9.99
C LEU A 78 -5.57 -0.72 -10.08
N GLN A 79 -6.45 -0.01 -10.75
CA GLN A 79 -6.49 1.44 -10.80
C GLN A 79 -6.49 2.06 -9.39
N GLU A 80 -7.35 1.57 -8.49
CA GLU A 80 -7.43 2.06 -7.11
C GLU A 80 -6.13 1.81 -6.34
N VAL A 81 -5.54 0.62 -6.52
CA VAL A 81 -4.26 0.28 -5.87
C VAL A 81 -3.14 1.23 -6.31
N LEU A 82 -3.08 1.57 -7.60
CA LEU A 82 -2.05 2.47 -8.14
C LEU A 82 -2.35 3.96 -7.89
N SER A 83 -3.59 4.31 -7.57
CA SER A 83 -3.98 5.66 -7.18
C SER A 83 -3.65 5.99 -5.72
N ARG A 84 -3.38 4.99 -4.90
CA ARG A 84 -3.00 5.19 -3.49
C ARG A 84 -1.55 5.59 -3.39
N THR A 85 -1.24 6.44 -2.41
CA THR A 85 0.12 6.78 -2.03
C THR A 85 0.82 5.57 -1.40
N GLY A 86 2.14 5.59 -1.36
CA GLY A 86 2.99 4.55 -0.80
C GLY A 86 4.01 4.03 -1.79
N SER A 87 5.02 3.32 -1.29
CA SER A 87 6.11 2.78 -2.12
C SER A 87 5.60 1.65 -2.99
N LYS A 88 5.59 1.86 -4.30
CA LYS A 88 5.25 0.87 -5.31
C LYS A 88 6.24 0.94 -6.47
N THR A 89 6.66 -0.21 -6.95
CA THR A 89 7.41 -0.32 -8.20
C THR A 89 6.49 -0.93 -9.25
N VAL A 90 6.37 -0.25 -10.39
CA VAL A 90 5.51 -0.69 -11.49
C VAL A 90 6.33 -0.69 -12.77
N PHE A 91 6.27 -1.78 -13.50
CA PHE A 91 6.86 -1.91 -14.84
C PHE A 91 5.73 -1.75 -15.86
N ALA A 92 5.52 -0.53 -16.33
CA ALA A 92 4.49 -0.22 -17.31
C ALA A 92 5.09 -0.19 -18.71
N ALA A 93 4.52 -0.96 -19.62
CA ALA A 93 4.82 -0.86 -21.04
C ALA A 93 4.14 0.38 -21.63
N ASN A 94 4.84 1.18 -22.40
CA ASN A 94 4.27 2.31 -23.14
C ASN A 94 3.50 1.85 -24.39
N ASP A 95 2.72 2.74 -24.99
CA ASP A 95 1.89 2.42 -26.16
C ASP A 95 2.71 1.89 -27.34
N SER A 96 3.92 2.41 -27.56
CA SER A 96 4.83 1.92 -28.60
C SER A 96 5.28 0.47 -28.37
N ALA A 97 5.52 0.08 -27.12
CA ALA A 97 5.86 -1.30 -26.77
C ALA A 97 4.65 -2.23 -26.98
N TRP A 98 3.44 -1.77 -26.65
CA TRP A 98 2.19 -2.50 -26.93
C TRP A 98 1.97 -2.70 -28.43
N GLU A 99 2.17 -1.68 -29.23
CA GLU A 99 2.08 -1.79 -30.69
C GLU A 99 3.09 -2.82 -31.25
N ALA A 100 4.33 -2.78 -30.77
CA ALA A 100 5.34 -3.74 -31.17
C ALA A 100 4.95 -5.18 -30.78
N PHE A 101 4.44 -5.37 -29.58
CA PHE A 101 3.95 -6.65 -29.08
C PHE A 101 2.80 -7.20 -29.95
N PHE A 102 1.76 -6.39 -30.19
CA PHE A 102 0.62 -6.81 -31.01
C PHE A 102 0.99 -7.08 -32.45
N ARG A 103 1.90 -6.30 -33.02
CA ARG A 103 2.43 -6.54 -34.37
C ARG A 103 3.22 -7.87 -34.44
N HIS A 104 4.03 -8.15 -33.44
CA HIS A 104 4.74 -9.40 -33.35
C HIS A 104 3.77 -10.59 -33.28
N ASN A 105 2.75 -10.52 -32.44
CA ASN A 105 1.76 -11.58 -32.27
C ASN A 105 0.99 -11.90 -33.55
N ALA A 106 0.79 -10.91 -34.43
CA ALA A 106 0.17 -11.13 -35.73
C ALA A 106 1.00 -12.01 -36.67
N THR A 107 2.31 -12.14 -36.43
CA THR A 107 3.23 -12.94 -37.24
C THR A 107 3.48 -14.35 -36.68
N LEU A 108 2.95 -14.65 -35.48
CA LEU A 108 3.14 -15.94 -34.84
C LEU A 108 2.38 -17.06 -35.57
N PRO A 109 2.85 -18.30 -35.51
CA PRO A 109 2.16 -19.45 -36.08
C PRO A 109 0.86 -19.74 -35.31
N ALA A 110 -0.12 -20.35 -35.97
CA ALA A 110 -1.43 -20.66 -35.37
C ALA A 110 -1.38 -21.60 -34.14
N SER A 111 -0.27 -22.27 -33.93
CA SER A 111 -0.02 -23.10 -32.74
C SER A 111 0.40 -22.29 -31.50
N ASP A 112 0.77 -21.03 -31.67
CA ASP A 112 1.21 -20.17 -30.56
C ASP A 112 0.00 -19.62 -29.80
N PRO A 113 0.01 -19.67 -28.45
CA PRO A 113 -1.08 -19.14 -27.64
C PRO A 113 -1.34 -17.63 -27.83
N TRP A 114 -0.35 -16.88 -28.32
CA TRP A 114 -0.46 -15.46 -28.57
C TRP A 114 -0.79 -15.11 -30.04
N HIS A 115 -0.95 -16.13 -30.89
CA HIS A 115 -1.39 -15.93 -32.26
C HIS A 115 -2.74 -15.14 -32.28
N ASN A 116 -2.84 -14.13 -33.12
CA ASN A 116 -4.00 -13.23 -33.21
C ASN A 116 -4.28 -12.34 -32.00
N ALA A 117 -3.43 -12.30 -30.99
CA ALA A 117 -3.49 -11.33 -29.89
C ALA A 117 -3.01 -9.95 -30.37
N THR A 118 -3.81 -9.29 -31.23
CA THR A 118 -3.44 -8.05 -31.93
C THR A 118 -3.99 -6.78 -31.29
N SER A 119 -4.76 -6.91 -30.21
CA SER A 119 -5.27 -5.79 -29.41
C SER A 119 -5.70 -6.29 -28.03
N LEU A 120 -5.88 -5.41 -27.03
CA LEU A 120 -6.38 -5.78 -25.72
C LEU A 120 -7.76 -6.46 -25.78
N ARG A 121 -8.62 -6.08 -26.74
CA ARG A 121 -9.96 -6.64 -26.90
C ARG A 121 -9.94 -8.07 -27.40
N ASN A 122 -8.90 -8.47 -28.12
CA ASN A 122 -8.76 -9.81 -28.66
C ASN A 122 -8.05 -10.77 -27.68
N LEU A 123 -7.59 -10.28 -26.53
CA LEU A 123 -6.96 -11.09 -25.50
C LEU A 123 -8.03 -11.83 -24.68
N SER A 124 -7.77 -13.11 -24.45
CA SER A 124 -8.51 -13.88 -23.45
C SER A 124 -8.22 -13.34 -22.03
N LEU A 125 -9.11 -13.63 -21.08
CA LEU A 125 -8.89 -13.24 -19.69
C LEU A 125 -7.58 -13.84 -19.12
N ALA A 126 -7.23 -15.06 -19.50
CA ALA A 126 -5.99 -15.70 -19.08
C ALA A 126 -4.75 -14.93 -19.59
N GLN A 127 -4.78 -14.50 -20.85
CA GLN A 127 -3.71 -13.69 -21.44
C GLN A 127 -3.61 -12.31 -20.77
N LYS A 128 -4.75 -11.62 -20.55
CA LYS A 128 -4.77 -10.33 -19.82
C LYS A 128 -4.19 -10.41 -18.42
N LYS A 129 -4.33 -11.54 -17.73
CA LYS A 129 -3.77 -11.75 -16.39
C LYS A 129 -2.28 -12.07 -16.36
N LEU A 130 -1.70 -12.40 -17.49
CA LEU A 130 -0.27 -12.66 -17.63
C LEU A 130 0.53 -11.39 -17.98
N LEU A 131 -0.16 -10.34 -18.44
CA LEU A 131 0.40 -9.03 -18.79
C LEU A 131 0.41 -8.10 -17.59
#